data_bf8bae6b414f66c07c8026c9243d2023
#
_entry.id   bf8bae6b414f66c07c8026c9243d2023
#
_cell.length_a   1.000
_cell.length_b   1.000
_cell.length_c   1.000
_cell.angle_alpha   90.00
_cell.angle_beta   90.00
_cell.angle_gamma   90.00
#
_symmetry.space_group_name_H-M   'P 1'
#
loop_
_entity.id
_entity.type
_entity.pdbx_description
1 polymer ?
#
loop_
_entity_poly.entity_id
_entity_poly.type
_entity_poly.pdbx_seq_one_letter_code
_entity_poly.pdbx_strand_id
1 'polypeptide(L)'
;LIIQIAYMHIKINEGQIMKYLISLLGLCLSLLVMADDHNNHTQKEYFDNGKPKFEVTYKNGKKNGKEIFWYENGNKMMESFFVNDHEEGLWQQWYPNGQKKVEVNYSGGKYDGLWQQWYNNGQMKKNVKFVDGKKGGKEVTWKKDGTIKSEVIYKDGKIIKRL
;
A
#
# COMPACT_ATOMS: atom_id res chain seq x y z
N LEU A 1 -25.66 52.08 42.71
CA LEU A 1 -24.35 51.46 42.38
C LEU A 1 -24.55 50.09 41.80
N ILE A 2 -25.30 49.90 40.77
CA ILE A 2 -25.34 48.69 39.92
C ILE A 2 -26.12 49.12 38.69
N ILE A 3 -25.64 48.83 37.52
CA ILE A 3 -26.18 49.13 36.18
C ILE A 3 -25.60 50.44 35.61
N GLN A 4 -24.30 50.41 35.42
CA GLN A 4 -23.61 51.16 34.38
C GLN A 4 -22.52 50.31 33.77
N ILE A 5 -22.93 49.07 33.45
CA ILE A 5 -22.09 48.14 32.66
C ILE A 5 -22.70 48.15 31.24
N ALA A 6 -21.93 48.74 30.35
CA ALA A 6 -21.80 48.39 28.97
C ALA A 6 -23.02 48.53 28.06
N TYR A 7 -23.35 49.77 27.67
CA TYR A 7 -23.59 49.99 26.25
C TYR A 7 -22.34 50.60 25.63
N MET A 8 -21.29 49.84 25.58
CA MET A 8 -20.23 50.10 24.63
C MET A 8 -20.82 49.69 23.28
N HIS A 9 -21.41 50.64 22.58
CA HIS A 9 -21.76 50.51 21.17
C HIS A 9 -20.44 50.29 20.41
N ILE A 10 -20.04 49.05 20.24
CA ILE A 10 -19.07 48.71 19.21
C ILE A 10 -19.80 49.01 17.91
N LYS A 11 -19.59 50.18 17.33
CA LYS A 11 -19.89 50.44 15.93
C LYS A 11 -19.00 49.52 15.11
N ILE A 12 -19.41 48.30 14.97
CA ILE A 12 -18.76 47.36 14.03
C ILE A 12 -19.20 47.87 12.65
N ASN A 13 -18.28 48.52 11.96
CA ASN A 13 -18.47 48.98 10.60
C ASN A 13 -18.82 47.74 9.72
N GLU A 14 -19.85 47.84 8.88
CA GLU A 14 -20.30 46.78 7.96
C GLU A 14 -19.14 46.16 7.18
N GLY A 15 -18.11 46.94 6.84
CA GLY A 15 -16.89 46.45 6.21
C GLY A 15 -16.02 45.55 7.09
N GLN A 16 -16.11 45.66 8.44
CA GLN A 16 -15.41 44.76 9.36
C GLN A 16 -16.19 43.44 9.53
N ILE A 17 -17.52 43.51 9.60
CA ILE A 17 -18.36 42.30 9.63
C ILE A 17 -18.15 41.47 8.37
N MET A 18 -18.11 42.12 7.21
CA MET A 18 -17.82 41.48 5.94
C MET A 18 -16.44 40.80 5.91
N LYS A 19 -15.40 41.44 6.46
CA LYS A 19 -14.06 40.84 6.58
C LYS A 19 -14.03 39.64 7.51
N TYR A 20 -14.76 39.68 8.64
CA TYR A 20 -14.86 38.53 9.55
C TYR A 20 -15.67 37.37 8.93
N LEU A 21 -16.76 37.67 8.20
CA LEU A 21 -17.53 36.64 7.47
C LEU A 21 -16.72 36.03 6.34
N ILE A 22 -15.94 36.78 5.58
CA ILE A 22 -15.07 36.28 4.53
C ILE A 22 -13.94 35.42 5.12
N SER A 23 -13.37 35.83 6.26
CA SER A 23 -12.35 35.08 6.99
C SER A 23 -12.91 33.78 7.56
N LEU A 24 -14.12 33.78 8.15
CA LEU A 24 -14.81 32.59 8.63
C LEU A 24 -15.22 31.65 7.48
N LEU A 25 -15.73 32.18 6.37
CA LEU A 25 -15.99 31.39 5.16
C LEU A 25 -14.69 30.81 4.58
N GLY A 26 -13.62 31.59 4.55
CA GLY A 26 -12.29 31.08 4.12
C GLY A 26 -11.73 29.98 5.02
N LEU A 27 -11.92 30.08 6.36
CA LEU A 27 -11.55 29.03 7.30
C LEU A 27 -12.43 27.78 7.14
N CYS A 28 -13.75 27.93 6.95
CA CYS A 28 -14.64 26.81 6.67
C CYS A 28 -14.33 26.15 5.33
N LEU A 29 -14.02 26.93 4.29
CA LEU A 29 -13.61 26.35 3.00
C LEU A 29 -12.27 25.61 3.10
N SER A 30 -11.31 26.15 3.85
CA SER A 30 -10.02 25.47 4.06
C SER A 30 -10.15 24.20 4.90
N LEU A 31 -11.07 24.19 5.89
CA LEU A 31 -11.39 23.00 6.67
C LEU A 31 -12.15 21.94 5.85
N LEU A 32 -13.05 22.36 4.93
CA LEU A 32 -13.73 21.44 4.01
C LEU A 32 -12.76 20.84 2.96
N VAL A 33 -11.83 21.64 2.44
CA VAL A 33 -10.80 21.17 1.50
C VAL A 33 -9.82 20.24 2.21
N MET A 34 -9.49 20.51 3.51
CA MET A 34 -8.64 19.59 4.28
C MET A 34 -9.36 18.29 4.69
N ALA A 35 -10.69 18.30 4.85
CA ALA A 35 -11.45 17.10 5.16
C ALA A 35 -11.57 16.16 3.96
N ASP A 36 -11.56 16.69 2.73
CA ASP A 36 -11.62 15.89 1.50
C ASP A 36 -10.25 15.27 1.16
N ASP A 37 -9.16 15.89 1.60
CA ASP A 37 -7.78 15.43 1.34
C ASP A 37 -7.35 14.26 2.26
N HIS A 38 -8.02 14.06 3.42
CA HIS A 38 -7.72 12.96 4.33
C HIS A 38 -8.23 11.61 3.82
N ASN A 39 -9.23 11.59 2.96
CA ASN A 39 -9.80 10.35 2.41
C ASN A 39 -9.10 9.86 1.13
N ASN A 40 -8.43 10.77 0.41
CA ASN A 40 -7.70 10.45 -0.82
C ASN A 40 -6.30 11.05 -0.72
N HIS A 41 -5.32 10.25 -0.31
CA HIS A 41 -3.96 10.73 -0.12
C HIS A 41 -2.94 9.62 -0.37
N THR A 42 -1.70 10.02 -0.57
CA THR A 42 -0.56 9.12 -0.56
C THR A 42 0.26 9.38 0.69
N GLN A 43 0.31 8.40 1.58
CA GLN A 43 1.17 8.45 2.76
C GLN A 43 2.58 8.07 2.36
N LYS A 44 3.57 8.85 2.83
CA LYS A 44 5.00 8.60 2.56
C LYS A 44 5.79 8.74 3.85
N GLU A 45 6.76 7.86 4.03
CA GLU A 45 7.80 8.00 5.05
C GLU A 45 9.20 7.88 4.43
N TYR A 46 10.16 8.44 5.12
CA TYR A 46 11.56 8.46 4.68
C TYR A 46 12.44 7.92 5.79
N PHE A 47 13.57 7.33 5.42
CA PHE A 47 14.65 7.00 6.34
C PHE A 47 15.41 8.27 6.74
N ASP A 48 16.22 8.19 7.82
CA ASP A 48 17.04 9.31 8.30
C ASP A 48 18.02 9.82 7.23
N ASN A 49 18.41 8.96 6.28
CA ASN A 49 19.26 9.33 5.15
C ASN A 49 18.50 10.02 3.99
N GLY A 50 17.21 10.35 4.17
CA GLY A 50 16.35 11.02 3.19
C GLY A 50 15.81 10.14 2.07
N LYS A 51 16.16 8.85 2.01
CA LYS A 51 15.59 7.92 1.03
C LYS A 51 14.18 7.50 1.42
N PRO A 52 13.29 7.20 0.45
CA PRO A 52 11.95 6.72 0.75
C PRO A 52 12.02 5.40 1.53
N LYS A 53 11.11 5.26 2.52
CA LYS A 53 10.93 4.07 3.33
C LYS A 53 9.67 3.32 2.92
N PHE A 54 8.56 4.04 2.81
CA PHE A 54 7.34 3.50 2.20
C PHE A 54 6.49 4.59 1.55
N GLU A 55 5.63 4.14 0.63
CA GLU A 55 4.58 4.92 0.00
C GLU A 55 3.33 4.06 -0.12
N VAL A 56 2.18 4.58 0.32
CA VAL A 56 0.88 3.90 0.28
C VAL A 56 -0.19 4.86 -0.18
N THR A 57 -1.00 4.46 -1.16
CA THR A 57 -2.08 5.27 -1.70
C THR A 57 -3.41 4.84 -1.14
N TYR A 58 -4.18 5.83 -0.65
CA TYR A 58 -5.51 5.66 -0.09
C TYR A 58 -6.55 6.39 -0.94
N LYS A 59 -7.76 5.80 -1.01
CA LYS A 59 -8.95 6.40 -1.58
C LYS A 59 -10.14 6.07 -0.69
N ASN A 60 -10.90 7.09 -0.26
CA ASN A 60 -12.01 6.94 0.69
C ASN A 60 -11.60 6.18 1.97
N GLY A 61 -10.40 6.48 2.50
CA GLY A 61 -9.86 5.86 3.71
C GLY A 61 -9.42 4.40 3.58
N LYS A 62 -9.47 3.82 2.36
CA LYS A 62 -9.04 2.46 2.06
C LYS A 62 -7.78 2.46 1.20
N LYS A 63 -6.92 1.46 1.36
CA LYS A 63 -5.81 1.24 0.42
C LYS A 63 -6.38 1.05 -0.98
N ASN A 64 -5.97 1.90 -1.91
CA ASN A 64 -6.44 1.87 -3.29
C ASN A 64 -5.37 2.47 -4.20
N GLY A 65 -4.62 1.63 -4.86
CA GLY A 65 -3.45 2.00 -5.63
C GLY A 65 -2.21 1.27 -5.16
N LYS A 66 -1.05 1.86 -5.40
CA LYS A 66 0.25 1.24 -5.07
C LYS A 66 0.57 1.31 -3.59
N GLU A 67 1.20 0.25 -3.10
CA GLU A 67 1.94 0.20 -1.86
C GLU A 67 3.37 -0.22 -2.18
N ILE A 68 4.36 0.58 -1.77
CA ILE A 68 5.77 0.34 -2.05
C ILE A 68 6.57 0.52 -0.77
N PHE A 69 7.47 -0.43 -0.50
CA PHE A 69 8.46 -0.34 0.57
C PHE A 69 9.86 -0.40 -0.02
N TRP A 70 10.80 0.27 0.62
CA TRP A 70 12.20 0.27 0.24
C TRP A 70 13.08 -0.16 1.41
N TYR A 71 14.24 -0.68 1.09
CA TYR A 71 15.34 -0.83 2.02
C TYR A 71 16.08 0.52 2.19
N GLU A 72 16.77 0.68 3.30
CA GLU A 72 17.54 1.89 3.58
C GLU A 72 18.63 2.19 2.54
N ASN A 73 19.13 1.16 1.84
CA ASN A 73 20.06 1.35 0.71
C ASN A 73 19.40 1.96 -0.54
N GLY A 74 18.04 2.07 -0.57
CA GLY A 74 17.24 2.64 -1.65
C GLY A 74 16.70 1.62 -2.65
N ASN A 75 17.06 0.34 -2.53
CA ASN A 75 16.46 -0.70 -3.37
C ASN A 75 15.03 -0.98 -2.92
N LYS A 76 14.13 -1.31 -3.86
CA LYS A 76 12.79 -1.77 -3.51
C LYS A 76 12.85 -3.02 -2.64
N MET A 77 12.01 -3.05 -1.60
CA MET A 77 11.80 -4.22 -0.75
C MET A 77 10.54 -4.97 -1.16
N MET A 78 9.45 -4.26 -1.44
CA MET A 78 8.16 -4.82 -1.81
C MET A 78 7.35 -3.81 -2.62
N GLU A 79 6.57 -4.31 -3.58
CA GLU A 79 5.55 -3.54 -4.32
C GLU A 79 4.29 -4.39 -4.45
N SER A 80 3.15 -3.78 -4.19
CA SER A 80 1.82 -4.35 -4.33
C SER A 80 0.83 -3.31 -4.85
N PHE A 81 -0.33 -3.78 -5.26
CA PHE A 81 -1.45 -2.94 -5.66
C PHE A 81 -2.71 -3.36 -4.92
N PHE A 82 -3.49 -2.39 -4.47
CA PHE A 82 -4.72 -2.59 -3.73
C PHE A 82 -5.92 -1.99 -4.44
N VAL A 83 -7.06 -2.65 -4.31
CA VAL A 83 -8.38 -2.12 -4.66
C VAL A 83 -9.28 -2.32 -3.45
N ASN A 84 -9.68 -1.22 -2.79
CA ASN A 84 -10.54 -1.24 -1.59
C ASN A 84 -10.04 -2.20 -0.49
N ASP A 85 -8.77 -2.09 -0.10
CA ASP A 85 -8.06 -2.91 0.90
C ASP A 85 -7.78 -4.37 0.50
N HIS A 86 -8.11 -4.78 -0.73
CA HIS A 86 -7.78 -6.11 -1.24
C HIS A 86 -6.59 -6.03 -2.19
N GLU A 87 -5.62 -6.94 -2.03
CA GLU A 87 -4.53 -7.06 -2.99
C GLU A 87 -5.10 -7.45 -4.36
N GLU A 88 -4.60 -6.77 -5.40
CA GLU A 88 -4.99 -7.01 -6.79
C GLU A 88 -3.77 -6.91 -7.71
N GLY A 89 -3.67 -7.81 -8.68
CA GLY A 89 -2.57 -7.83 -9.64
C GLY A 89 -1.25 -8.33 -9.05
N LEU A 90 -0.16 -7.80 -9.57
CA LEU A 90 1.19 -8.30 -9.30
C LEU A 90 1.71 -7.82 -7.95
N TRP A 91 2.08 -8.75 -7.07
CA TRP A 91 2.82 -8.53 -5.84
C TRP A 91 4.26 -9.01 -6.02
N GLN A 92 5.23 -8.18 -5.64
CA GLN A 92 6.65 -8.49 -5.79
C GLN A 92 7.44 -8.13 -4.52
N GLN A 93 8.45 -8.95 -4.22
CA GLN A 93 9.42 -8.71 -3.17
C GLN A 93 10.84 -8.91 -3.70
N TRP A 94 11.77 -8.10 -3.22
CA TRP A 94 13.17 -8.16 -3.59
C TRP A 94 14.05 -8.38 -2.37
N TYR A 95 15.26 -8.84 -2.58
CA TYR A 95 16.34 -8.86 -1.61
C TYR A 95 17.01 -7.48 -1.53
N PRO A 96 17.78 -7.18 -0.43
CA PRO A 96 18.53 -5.92 -0.33
C PRO A 96 19.51 -5.67 -1.47
N ASN A 97 20.00 -6.72 -2.14
CA ASN A 97 20.86 -6.63 -3.32
C ASN A 97 20.10 -6.30 -4.63
N GLY A 98 18.77 -6.06 -4.56
CA GLY A 98 17.91 -5.72 -5.70
C GLY A 98 17.42 -6.91 -6.51
N GLN A 99 17.85 -8.14 -6.23
CA GLN A 99 17.35 -9.31 -6.91
C GLN A 99 15.96 -9.70 -6.43
N LYS A 100 15.14 -10.22 -7.36
CA LYS A 100 13.79 -10.69 -7.05
C LYS A 100 13.83 -11.83 -6.03
N LYS A 101 12.93 -11.76 -5.04
CA LYS A 101 12.79 -12.76 -3.97
C LYS A 101 11.51 -13.57 -4.11
N VAL A 102 10.38 -12.87 -4.33
CA VAL A 102 9.07 -13.50 -4.52
C VAL A 102 8.28 -12.68 -5.54
N GLU A 103 7.49 -13.37 -6.34
CA GLU A 103 6.49 -12.78 -7.24
C GLU A 103 5.24 -13.64 -7.22
N VAL A 104 4.07 -12.98 -7.17
CA VAL A 104 2.76 -13.64 -7.21
C VAL A 104 1.71 -12.68 -7.73
N ASN A 105 0.69 -13.22 -8.40
CA ASN A 105 -0.51 -12.45 -8.74
C ASN A 105 -1.60 -12.68 -7.70
N TYR A 106 -2.32 -11.60 -7.39
CA TYR A 106 -3.53 -11.60 -6.60
C TYR A 106 -4.75 -11.25 -7.46
N SER A 107 -5.89 -11.82 -7.11
CA SER A 107 -7.19 -11.41 -7.58
C SER A 107 -8.17 -11.48 -6.41
N GLY A 108 -8.79 -10.32 -6.09
CA GLY A 108 -9.71 -10.20 -4.95
C GLY A 108 -9.09 -10.63 -3.61
N GLY A 109 -7.81 -10.33 -3.34
CA GLY A 109 -7.09 -10.70 -2.13
C GLY A 109 -6.64 -12.16 -2.03
N LYS A 110 -6.75 -12.93 -3.10
CA LYS A 110 -6.31 -14.33 -3.16
C LYS A 110 -5.21 -14.51 -4.21
N TYR A 111 -4.30 -15.46 -3.95
CA TYR A 111 -3.33 -15.87 -4.97
C TYR A 111 -4.05 -16.43 -6.20
N ASP A 112 -3.77 -15.87 -7.37
CA ASP A 112 -4.27 -16.36 -8.65
C ASP A 112 -3.20 -16.22 -9.73
N GLY A 113 -2.71 -17.34 -10.25
CA GLY A 113 -1.59 -17.38 -11.20
C GLY A 113 -0.34 -18.03 -10.63
N LEU A 114 0.81 -17.66 -11.18
CA LEU A 114 2.09 -18.22 -10.75
C LEU A 114 2.56 -17.55 -9.46
N TRP A 115 2.98 -18.36 -8.51
CA TRP A 115 3.76 -17.98 -7.35
C TRP A 115 5.19 -18.45 -7.55
N GLN A 116 6.16 -17.54 -7.53
CA GLN A 116 7.56 -17.81 -7.82
C GLN A 116 8.44 -17.26 -6.70
N GLN A 117 9.49 -18.01 -6.35
CA GLN A 117 10.48 -17.61 -5.37
C GLN A 117 11.88 -17.86 -5.90
N TRP A 118 12.79 -16.97 -5.60
CA TRP A 118 14.20 -17.05 -5.97
C TRP A 118 15.09 -17.03 -4.72
N TYR A 119 16.27 -17.55 -4.86
CA TYR A 119 17.37 -17.35 -3.93
C TYR A 119 18.00 -15.97 -4.13
N ASN A 120 18.79 -15.52 -3.16
CA ASN A 120 19.50 -14.23 -3.23
C ASN A 120 20.65 -14.19 -4.28
N ASN A 121 20.94 -15.31 -4.94
CA ASN A 121 21.83 -15.39 -6.11
C ASN A 121 21.07 -15.33 -7.45
N GLY A 122 19.74 -15.10 -7.43
CA GLY A 122 18.89 -14.99 -8.60
C GLY A 122 18.36 -16.31 -9.17
N GLN A 123 18.81 -17.46 -8.64
CA GLN A 123 18.31 -18.75 -9.10
C GLN A 123 16.92 -19.05 -8.55
N MET A 124 16.09 -19.72 -9.36
CA MET A 124 14.75 -20.16 -8.96
C MET A 124 14.84 -21.08 -7.75
N LYS A 125 14.01 -20.84 -6.75
CA LYS A 125 13.89 -21.66 -5.55
C LYS A 125 12.62 -22.49 -5.56
N LYS A 126 11.51 -21.87 -6.02
CA LYS A 126 10.19 -22.53 -6.04
C LYS A 126 9.29 -21.90 -7.08
N ASN A 127 8.49 -22.74 -7.73
CA ASN A 127 7.43 -22.32 -8.64
C ASN A 127 6.19 -23.18 -8.41
N VAL A 128 5.01 -22.55 -8.30
CA VAL A 128 3.73 -23.22 -8.15
C VAL A 128 2.61 -22.34 -8.70
N LYS A 129 1.59 -22.96 -9.31
CA LYS A 129 0.39 -22.22 -9.75
C LYS A 129 -0.68 -22.24 -8.65
N PHE A 130 -1.34 -21.11 -8.48
CA PHE A 130 -2.55 -20.97 -7.67
C PHE A 130 -3.74 -20.65 -8.57
N VAL A 131 -4.92 -21.08 -8.16
CA VAL A 131 -6.21 -20.75 -8.73
C VAL A 131 -7.15 -20.51 -7.56
N ASP A 132 -7.70 -19.30 -7.44
CA ASP A 132 -8.58 -18.89 -6.33
C ASP A 132 -8.01 -19.27 -4.93
N GLY A 133 -6.73 -18.95 -4.71
CA GLY A 133 -6.01 -19.20 -3.47
C GLY A 133 -5.58 -20.65 -3.23
N LYS A 134 -5.91 -21.59 -4.11
CA LYS A 134 -5.57 -23.01 -3.98
C LYS A 134 -4.45 -23.40 -4.92
N LYS A 135 -3.50 -24.21 -4.43
CA LYS A 135 -2.45 -24.77 -5.27
C LYS A 135 -3.04 -25.71 -6.33
N GLY A 136 -2.59 -25.54 -7.57
CA GLY A 136 -2.96 -26.39 -8.71
C GLY A 136 -1.77 -26.70 -9.59
N GLY A 137 -1.76 -27.90 -10.20
CA GLY A 137 -0.71 -28.32 -11.09
C GLY A 137 0.61 -28.65 -10.38
N LYS A 138 1.72 -28.50 -11.10
CA LYS A 138 3.05 -28.90 -10.63
C LYS A 138 3.71 -27.81 -9.80
N GLU A 139 4.10 -28.14 -8.57
CA GLU A 139 5.05 -27.39 -7.76
C GLU A 139 6.45 -27.98 -7.97
N VAL A 140 7.41 -27.13 -8.29
CA VAL A 140 8.83 -27.51 -8.38
C VAL A 140 9.61 -26.70 -7.36
N THR A 141 10.48 -27.37 -6.64
CA THR A 141 11.43 -26.73 -5.71
C THR A 141 12.85 -27.10 -6.15
N TRP A 142 13.73 -26.11 -6.15
CA TRP A 142 15.14 -26.27 -6.51
C TRP A 142 16.04 -26.02 -5.30
N LYS A 143 17.24 -26.59 -5.33
CA LYS A 143 18.33 -26.21 -4.44
C LYS A 143 19.02 -24.94 -4.97
N LYS A 144 19.91 -24.36 -4.14
CA LYS A 144 20.64 -23.14 -4.49
C LYS A 144 21.65 -23.35 -5.64
N ASP A 145 22.02 -24.57 -5.93
CA ASP A 145 22.86 -24.94 -7.08
C ASP A 145 22.08 -25.14 -8.39
N GLY A 146 20.75 -24.92 -8.35
CA GLY A 146 19.87 -25.06 -9.51
C GLY A 146 19.33 -26.46 -9.74
N THR A 147 19.78 -27.50 -8.99
CA THR A 147 19.26 -28.86 -9.11
C THR A 147 17.86 -28.96 -8.48
N ILE A 148 17.01 -29.82 -9.07
CA ILE A 148 15.66 -30.06 -8.55
C ILE A 148 15.78 -30.76 -7.18
N LYS A 149 15.05 -30.21 -6.20
CA LYS A 149 14.94 -30.77 -4.86
C LYS A 149 13.70 -31.63 -4.72
N SER A 150 12.57 -31.19 -5.27
CA SER A 150 11.29 -31.89 -5.20
C SER A 150 10.32 -31.43 -6.26
N GLU A 151 9.44 -32.32 -6.68
CA GLU A 151 8.31 -32.04 -7.53
C GLU A 151 7.05 -32.68 -6.94
N VAL A 152 5.98 -31.88 -6.87
CA VAL A 152 4.71 -32.28 -6.27
C VAL A 152 3.58 -31.80 -7.17
N ILE A 153 2.59 -32.65 -7.42
CA ILE A 153 1.40 -32.29 -8.19
C ILE A 153 0.23 -32.06 -7.23
N TYR A 154 -0.41 -30.90 -7.39
CA TYR A 154 -1.58 -30.48 -6.64
C TYR A 154 -2.83 -30.46 -7.52
N LYS A 155 -3.96 -30.78 -6.93
CA LYS A 155 -5.30 -30.54 -7.46
C LYS A 155 -6.17 -30.02 -6.32
N ASP A 156 -6.79 -28.86 -6.56
CA ASP A 156 -7.68 -28.18 -5.57
C ASP A 156 -7.04 -28.01 -4.18
N GLY A 157 -5.74 -27.65 -4.15
CA GLY A 157 -4.95 -27.48 -2.92
C GLY A 157 -4.43 -28.76 -2.27
N LYS A 158 -4.83 -29.95 -2.76
CA LYS A 158 -4.41 -31.26 -2.22
C LYS A 158 -3.29 -31.87 -3.04
N ILE A 159 -2.34 -32.53 -2.38
CA ILE A 159 -1.29 -33.29 -3.06
C ILE A 159 -1.93 -34.56 -3.66
N ILE A 160 -1.72 -34.74 -4.96
CA ILE A 160 -2.15 -35.96 -5.67
C ILE A 160 -0.97 -36.85 -6.09
N LYS A 161 0.24 -36.30 -6.21
CA LYS A 161 1.44 -37.06 -6.57
C LYS A 161 2.71 -36.35 -6.10
N ARG A 162 3.72 -37.14 -5.70
CA ARG A 162 5.13 -36.73 -5.52
C ARG A 162 5.96 -37.43 -6.60
N LEU A 163 6.85 -36.72 -7.27
CA LEU A 163 7.67 -37.19 -8.37
C LEU A 163 9.13 -37.33 -7.93
#